data_21ca48f2627f444e96aae956887cd93f
#
_entry.id   21ca48f2627f444e96aae956887cd93f
#
_cell.length_a   1.000
_cell.length_b   1.000
_cell.length_c   1.000
_cell.angle_alpha   90.00
_cell.angle_beta   90.00
_cell.angle_gamma   90.00
#
_symmetry.space_group_name_H-M   'P 1'
#
loop_
_entity.id
_entity.type
_entity.pdbx_description
1 polymer ?
#
loop_
_entity_poly.entity_id
_entity_poly.type
_entity_poly.pdbx_seq_one_letter_code
_entity_poly.pdbx_strand_id
1 'polypeptide(L)'
;MLSLSSDVSHLLYDVVQQQIVRPLDLAFAKRHISSESKKAFAFLAISSALWRCGYPFLSIENERLFPSVSGISENLFYEYFQALPNYVLSSLFVIENNKIYLKSLYTVREKLFKKLSLLSQASNRYSLTTTTLSSLSQEQNEVFHKAVNSCFSLICGGPGTGKTFLAVQIIIALIKRYPKIRIAIVSPTGKATSHIRHILSKHHISEASVTIQTIHRFLQEHAYHQCTSFDLLLVDEGSMVTFSLLHSLVNTLSGENKRGEIIADNLIILGDENQLPPIGVGAGNPLQDLIARFPERALHLHVSHRAKTNRVQNFSKAILERQAIPFTPLPPMLTALSRIKEAFINTPSSQTQLCVLTPMRYGPWGYLRLNELIFHEIQKTHPELPIPIMITERYEAWGLFNGDTGYLCPKTQKLFFSHSRFIDAKEFSYYTYNYAMSVHKSQGSEYEDVIVIIPKGCETFDISILYTAITRAKNNIDVWADRETLYKIIKKPHKYTYGVDRLL
;
A
#
# COMPACT_ATOMS: atom_id res chain seq x y z
N MET A 1 -20.43 -26.88 -4.20
CA MET A 1 -19.60 -26.97 -5.43
C MET A 1 -20.47 -26.58 -6.59
N LEU A 2 -20.14 -25.56 -7.37
CA LEU A 2 -20.82 -25.24 -8.61
C LEU A 2 -20.55 -26.41 -9.56
N SER A 3 -21.59 -27.11 -10.02
CA SER A 3 -21.49 -28.19 -11.03
C SER A 3 -21.05 -27.54 -12.35
N LEU A 4 -19.75 -27.56 -12.63
CA LEU A 4 -19.22 -27.26 -13.96
C LEU A 4 -19.52 -28.46 -14.88
N SER A 5 -19.87 -28.23 -16.15
CA SER A 5 -19.91 -29.30 -17.15
C SER A 5 -18.53 -29.98 -17.21
N SER A 6 -18.49 -31.29 -17.45
CA SER A 6 -17.26 -32.09 -17.47
C SER A 6 -16.13 -31.47 -18.27
N ASP A 7 -16.46 -30.80 -19.35
CA ASP A 7 -15.53 -30.25 -20.34
C ASP A 7 -14.93 -28.87 -19.94
N VAL A 8 -15.68 -28.01 -19.20
CA VAL A 8 -15.16 -26.77 -18.64
C VAL A 8 -14.24 -27.11 -17.46
N SER A 9 -14.57 -28.17 -16.72
CA SER A 9 -13.72 -28.70 -15.65
C SER A 9 -12.34 -29.09 -16.17
N HIS A 10 -12.24 -29.65 -17.38
CA HIS A 10 -10.98 -30.07 -17.98
C HIS A 10 -10.09 -28.84 -18.35
N LEU A 11 -10.68 -27.81 -18.96
CA LEU A 11 -9.93 -26.58 -19.34
C LEU A 11 -9.41 -25.78 -18.14
N LEU A 12 -10.09 -25.86 -17.00
CA LEU A 12 -9.76 -25.12 -15.79
C LEU A 12 -9.17 -25.99 -14.66
N TYR A 13 -8.99 -27.29 -14.91
CA TYR A 13 -8.63 -28.25 -13.87
C TYR A 13 -7.39 -27.82 -13.08
N ASP A 14 -6.29 -27.54 -13.75
CA ASP A 14 -5.02 -27.20 -13.11
C ASP A 14 -5.12 -25.90 -12.31
N VAL A 15 -5.75 -24.86 -12.88
CA VAL A 15 -5.85 -23.53 -12.23
C VAL A 15 -6.84 -23.53 -11.07
N VAL A 16 -7.84 -24.43 -11.08
CA VAL A 16 -8.76 -24.63 -9.95
C VAL A 16 -8.08 -25.44 -8.84
N GLN A 17 -7.37 -26.52 -9.19
CA GLN A 17 -6.63 -27.34 -8.21
C GLN A 17 -5.54 -26.51 -7.50
N GLN A 18 -4.85 -25.65 -8.23
CA GLN A 18 -3.87 -24.73 -7.68
C GLN A 18 -4.48 -23.51 -6.96
N GLN A 19 -5.82 -23.45 -6.85
CA GLN A 19 -6.57 -22.33 -6.25
C GLN A 19 -6.30 -20.95 -6.88
N ILE A 20 -5.79 -20.92 -8.10
CA ILE A 20 -5.64 -19.69 -8.89
C ILE A 20 -7.03 -19.14 -9.22
N VAL A 21 -7.90 -19.98 -9.80
CA VAL A 21 -9.31 -19.67 -10.04
C VAL A 21 -10.14 -20.14 -8.85
N ARG A 22 -10.92 -19.25 -8.27
CA ARG A 22 -11.77 -19.47 -7.09
C ARG A 22 -13.26 -19.51 -7.48
N PRO A 23 -14.16 -19.97 -6.61
CA PRO A 23 -15.59 -19.97 -6.89
C PRO A 23 -16.16 -18.61 -7.32
N LEU A 24 -15.62 -17.51 -6.79
CA LEU A 24 -16.01 -16.16 -7.18
C LEU A 24 -15.69 -15.85 -8.65
N ASP A 25 -14.54 -16.31 -9.13
CA ASP A 25 -14.09 -16.09 -10.51
C ASP A 25 -14.96 -16.88 -11.50
N LEU A 26 -15.38 -18.10 -11.11
CA LEU A 26 -16.34 -18.90 -11.87
C LEU A 26 -17.74 -18.25 -11.88
N ALA A 27 -18.17 -17.67 -10.76
CA ALA A 27 -19.43 -16.94 -10.68
C ALA A 27 -19.42 -15.70 -11.57
N PHE A 28 -18.28 -14.98 -11.62
CA PHE A 28 -18.09 -13.85 -12.55
C PHE A 28 -18.25 -14.31 -14.01
N ALA A 29 -17.56 -15.38 -14.42
CA ALA A 29 -17.68 -15.91 -15.78
C ALA A 29 -19.12 -16.32 -16.11
N LYS A 30 -19.79 -17.06 -15.21
CA LYS A 30 -21.18 -17.52 -15.39
C LYS A 30 -22.19 -16.38 -15.54
N ARG A 31 -21.93 -15.24 -14.91
CA ARG A 31 -22.81 -14.06 -15.03
C ARG A 31 -22.80 -13.45 -16.44
N HIS A 32 -21.71 -13.61 -17.18
CA HIS A 32 -21.50 -12.91 -18.44
C HIS A 32 -21.59 -13.81 -19.66
N ILE A 33 -21.42 -15.14 -19.50
CA ILE A 33 -21.45 -16.09 -20.60
C ILE A 33 -21.97 -17.46 -20.15
N SER A 34 -22.62 -18.20 -21.08
CA SER A 34 -22.99 -19.59 -20.85
C SER A 34 -21.76 -20.50 -20.75
N SER A 35 -21.82 -21.52 -19.92
CA SER A 35 -20.76 -22.55 -19.82
C SER A 35 -20.60 -23.38 -21.09
N GLU A 36 -21.54 -23.32 -22.05
CA GLU A 36 -21.41 -23.95 -23.35
C GLU A 36 -20.29 -23.32 -24.19
N SER A 37 -20.03 -22.03 -24.02
CA SER A 37 -18.90 -21.35 -24.66
C SER A 37 -17.61 -21.56 -23.85
N LYS A 38 -17.12 -22.80 -23.81
CA LYS A 38 -16.05 -23.30 -22.90
C LYS A 38 -14.79 -22.40 -22.85
N LYS A 39 -14.21 -22.05 -24.02
CA LYS A 39 -12.98 -21.23 -24.10
C LYS A 39 -13.24 -19.82 -23.57
N ALA A 40 -14.34 -19.19 -23.95
CA ALA A 40 -14.70 -17.84 -23.48
C ALA A 40 -15.00 -17.82 -21.97
N PHE A 41 -15.65 -18.86 -21.45
CA PHE A 41 -15.87 -19.00 -20.01
C PHE A 41 -14.55 -19.13 -19.24
N ALA A 42 -13.63 -19.97 -19.74
CA ALA A 42 -12.31 -20.13 -19.16
C ALA A 42 -11.52 -18.81 -19.15
N PHE A 43 -11.56 -18.07 -20.26
CA PHE A 43 -10.95 -16.73 -20.33
C PHE A 43 -11.47 -15.81 -19.23
N LEU A 44 -12.79 -15.69 -19.07
CA LEU A 44 -13.38 -14.80 -18.07
C LEU A 44 -13.03 -15.22 -16.65
N ALA A 45 -13.04 -16.51 -16.33
CA ALA A 45 -12.69 -17.01 -15.01
C ALA A 45 -11.23 -16.74 -14.66
N ILE A 46 -10.31 -16.98 -15.60
CA ILE A 46 -8.87 -16.74 -15.42
C ILE A 46 -8.60 -15.24 -15.32
N SER A 47 -9.17 -14.42 -16.20
CA SER A 47 -9.03 -12.97 -16.17
C SER A 47 -9.54 -12.38 -14.85
N SER A 48 -10.69 -12.84 -14.35
CA SER A 48 -11.20 -12.46 -13.03
C SER A 48 -10.21 -12.78 -11.91
N ALA A 49 -9.59 -13.95 -11.95
CA ALA A 49 -8.57 -14.35 -10.99
C ALA A 49 -7.34 -13.42 -11.05
N LEU A 50 -6.87 -13.06 -12.24
CA LEU A 50 -5.74 -12.15 -12.45
C LEU A 50 -6.06 -10.74 -11.93
N TRP A 51 -7.23 -10.18 -12.22
CA TRP A 51 -7.64 -8.88 -11.67
C TRP A 51 -7.77 -8.92 -10.14
N ARG A 52 -8.33 -10.00 -9.60
CA ARG A 52 -8.39 -10.21 -8.14
C ARG A 52 -7.00 -10.26 -7.52
N CYS A 53 -6.01 -10.77 -8.26
CA CYS A 53 -4.60 -10.74 -7.86
C CYS A 53 -3.92 -9.37 -8.09
N GLY A 54 -4.67 -8.35 -8.51
CA GLY A 54 -4.20 -6.99 -8.67
C GLY A 54 -3.65 -6.63 -10.05
N TYR A 55 -3.69 -7.54 -11.04
CA TYR A 55 -3.27 -7.19 -12.40
C TYR A 55 -4.23 -6.16 -13.00
N PRO A 56 -3.72 -5.03 -13.50
CA PRO A 56 -4.56 -3.95 -14.01
C PRO A 56 -5.06 -4.21 -15.43
N PHE A 57 -4.32 -5.00 -16.23
CA PHE A 57 -4.61 -5.37 -17.60
C PHE A 57 -3.97 -6.71 -17.95
N LEU A 58 -4.37 -7.24 -19.11
CA LEU A 58 -3.69 -8.35 -19.77
C LEU A 58 -3.02 -7.80 -21.04
N SER A 59 -1.77 -8.17 -21.33
CA SER A 59 -1.05 -7.71 -22.53
C SER A 59 -1.06 -8.77 -23.64
N ILE A 60 -1.20 -8.31 -24.87
CA ILE A 60 -1.14 -9.15 -26.07
C ILE A 60 0.22 -8.91 -26.73
N GLU A 61 1.02 -9.97 -26.88
CA GLU A 61 2.33 -9.92 -27.52
C GLU A 61 2.49 -11.12 -28.46
N ASN A 62 2.58 -10.90 -29.78
CA ASN A 62 2.73 -11.93 -30.79
C ASN A 62 1.76 -13.12 -30.61
N GLU A 63 0.46 -12.84 -30.53
CA GLU A 63 -0.61 -13.84 -30.29
C GLU A 63 -0.45 -14.65 -29.01
N ARG A 64 0.16 -14.04 -28.01
CA ARG A 64 0.30 -14.57 -26.64
C ARG A 64 -0.33 -13.59 -25.65
N LEU A 65 -0.90 -14.13 -24.59
CA LEU A 65 -1.54 -13.32 -23.56
C LEU A 65 -0.80 -13.44 -22.23
N PHE A 66 -0.48 -12.29 -21.66
CA PHE A 66 0.24 -12.15 -20.40
C PHE A 66 -0.62 -11.45 -19.32
N PRO A 67 -0.41 -11.75 -18.04
CA PRO A 67 0.68 -12.56 -17.50
C PRO A 67 0.48 -14.06 -17.76
N SER A 68 1.58 -14.81 -17.78
CA SER A 68 1.56 -16.26 -17.83
C SER A 68 0.81 -16.86 -16.64
N VAL A 69 0.02 -17.88 -16.88
CA VAL A 69 -0.76 -18.58 -15.86
C VAL A 69 -0.29 -20.02 -15.78
N SER A 70 0.03 -20.51 -14.59
CA SER A 70 0.47 -21.89 -14.39
C SER A 70 -0.54 -22.89 -14.93
N GLY A 71 -0.09 -23.84 -15.74
CA GLY A 71 -0.95 -24.85 -16.37
C GLY A 71 -1.63 -24.40 -17.68
N ILE A 72 -1.41 -23.17 -18.13
CA ILE A 72 -1.99 -22.64 -19.38
C ILE A 72 -0.91 -21.90 -20.17
N SER A 73 -0.65 -22.31 -21.42
CA SER A 73 0.27 -21.59 -22.28
C SER A 73 -0.31 -20.25 -22.71
N GLU A 74 0.55 -19.27 -22.95
CA GLU A 74 0.15 -17.91 -23.36
C GLU A 74 -0.62 -17.90 -24.68
N ASN A 75 -0.28 -18.79 -25.61
CA ASN A 75 -0.99 -18.96 -26.88
C ASN A 75 -2.40 -19.54 -26.64
N LEU A 76 -2.53 -20.55 -25.76
CA LEU A 76 -3.83 -21.13 -25.43
C LEU A 76 -4.73 -20.10 -24.71
N PHE A 77 -4.13 -19.28 -23.85
CA PHE A 77 -4.86 -18.20 -23.19
C PHE A 77 -5.33 -17.13 -24.19
N TYR A 78 -4.52 -16.85 -25.22
CA TYR A 78 -4.92 -15.97 -26.33
C TYR A 78 -6.06 -16.58 -27.17
N GLU A 79 -6.03 -17.88 -27.46
CA GLU A 79 -7.17 -18.56 -28.11
C GLU A 79 -8.47 -18.46 -27.29
N TYR A 80 -8.38 -18.54 -25.96
CA TYR A 80 -9.54 -18.35 -25.10
C TYR A 80 -10.10 -16.93 -25.19
N PHE A 81 -9.24 -15.94 -25.31
CA PHE A 81 -9.64 -14.55 -25.54
C PHE A 81 -10.34 -14.38 -26.89
N GLN A 82 -9.80 -14.96 -27.97
CA GLN A 82 -10.41 -14.88 -29.30
C GLN A 82 -11.80 -15.55 -29.38
N ALA A 83 -12.10 -16.48 -28.50
CA ALA A 83 -13.39 -17.12 -28.41
C ALA A 83 -14.49 -16.26 -27.75
N LEU A 84 -14.16 -15.04 -27.28
CA LEU A 84 -15.14 -14.14 -26.68
C LEU A 84 -16.14 -13.62 -27.71
N PRO A 85 -17.45 -13.70 -27.46
CA PRO A 85 -18.44 -13.03 -28.29
C PRO A 85 -18.26 -11.49 -28.25
N ASN A 86 -18.54 -10.84 -29.37
CA ASN A 86 -18.39 -9.37 -29.51
C ASN A 86 -19.19 -8.58 -28.46
N TYR A 87 -20.37 -9.06 -28.07
CA TYR A 87 -21.18 -8.38 -27.07
C TYR A 87 -20.52 -8.43 -25.65
N VAL A 88 -19.84 -9.52 -25.32
CA VAL A 88 -19.07 -9.63 -24.06
C VAL A 88 -17.84 -8.73 -24.13
N LEU A 89 -17.12 -8.80 -25.25
CA LEU A 89 -15.92 -8.01 -25.48
C LEU A 89 -16.22 -6.50 -25.31
N SER A 90 -17.22 -5.98 -25.99
CA SER A 90 -17.58 -4.56 -25.96
C SER A 90 -18.17 -4.09 -24.64
N SER A 91 -18.87 -4.98 -23.90
CA SER A 91 -19.48 -4.65 -22.61
C SER A 91 -18.51 -4.65 -21.45
N LEU A 92 -17.55 -5.59 -21.43
CA LEU A 92 -16.66 -5.81 -20.27
C LEU A 92 -15.26 -5.21 -20.44
N PHE A 93 -14.79 -5.05 -21.68
CA PHE A 93 -13.39 -4.73 -21.95
C PHE A 93 -13.21 -3.44 -22.74
N VAL A 94 -12.03 -2.85 -22.54
CA VAL A 94 -11.43 -1.85 -23.43
C VAL A 94 -10.08 -2.42 -23.86
N ILE A 95 -9.82 -2.39 -25.17
CA ILE A 95 -8.54 -2.79 -25.75
C ILE A 95 -7.85 -1.54 -26.27
N GLU A 96 -6.67 -1.28 -25.73
CA GLU A 96 -5.86 -0.13 -26.11
C GLU A 96 -4.39 -0.51 -26.06
N ASN A 97 -3.61 -0.17 -27.08
CA ASN A 97 -2.16 -0.43 -27.16
C ASN A 97 -1.80 -1.90 -26.82
N ASN A 98 -2.49 -2.86 -27.43
CA ASN A 98 -2.32 -4.30 -27.15
C ASN A 98 -2.55 -4.71 -25.68
N LYS A 99 -3.32 -3.93 -24.94
CA LYS A 99 -3.69 -4.21 -23.56
C LYS A 99 -5.19 -4.33 -23.42
N ILE A 100 -5.64 -5.34 -22.67
CA ILE A 100 -7.05 -5.62 -22.39
C ILE A 100 -7.32 -5.17 -20.96
N TYR A 101 -8.14 -4.17 -20.80
CA TYR A 101 -8.55 -3.62 -19.51
C TYR A 101 -9.99 -4.02 -19.19
N LEU A 102 -10.28 -4.21 -17.92
CA LEU A 102 -11.66 -4.27 -17.45
C LEU A 102 -12.29 -2.87 -17.58
N LYS A 103 -13.35 -2.74 -18.37
CA LYS A 103 -13.96 -1.45 -18.76
C LYS A 103 -14.31 -0.56 -17.58
N SER A 104 -14.83 -1.14 -16.49
CA SER A 104 -15.17 -0.38 -15.27
C SER A 104 -13.95 0.28 -14.65
N LEU A 105 -12.84 -0.45 -14.54
CA LEU A 105 -11.58 0.06 -13.95
C LEU A 105 -10.92 1.09 -14.89
N TYR A 106 -10.89 0.81 -16.18
CA TYR A 106 -10.40 1.73 -17.20
C TYR A 106 -11.14 3.06 -17.15
N THR A 107 -12.48 3.02 -17.09
CA THR A 107 -13.31 4.23 -17.05
C THR A 107 -13.03 5.08 -15.80
N VAL A 108 -12.86 4.44 -14.63
CA VAL A 108 -12.52 5.15 -13.39
C VAL A 108 -11.16 5.83 -13.51
N ARG A 109 -10.15 5.12 -14.03
CA ARG A 109 -8.81 5.66 -14.26
C ARG A 109 -8.83 6.88 -15.19
N GLU A 110 -9.50 6.77 -16.34
CA GLU A 110 -9.56 7.87 -17.32
C GLU A 110 -10.30 9.11 -16.78
N LYS A 111 -11.39 8.91 -16.03
CA LYS A 111 -12.09 9.99 -15.35
C LYS A 111 -11.19 10.69 -14.32
N LEU A 112 -10.42 9.93 -13.56
CA LEU A 112 -9.45 10.47 -12.61
C LEU A 112 -8.38 11.30 -13.34
N PHE A 113 -7.75 10.74 -14.37
CA PHE A 113 -6.71 11.43 -15.13
C PHE A 113 -7.23 12.72 -15.79
N LYS A 114 -8.43 12.69 -16.37
CA LYS A 114 -9.06 13.89 -16.93
C LYS A 114 -9.23 14.98 -15.87
N LYS A 115 -9.73 14.63 -14.69
CA LYS A 115 -9.94 15.60 -13.61
C LYS A 115 -8.62 16.14 -13.05
N LEU A 116 -7.60 15.30 -12.89
CA LEU A 116 -6.26 15.72 -12.46
C LEU A 116 -5.57 16.61 -13.52
N SER A 117 -5.78 16.35 -14.82
CA SER A 117 -5.29 17.23 -15.88
C SER A 117 -5.90 18.63 -15.79
N LEU A 118 -7.20 18.73 -15.54
CA LEU A 118 -7.86 20.02 -15.31
C LEU A 118 -7.29 20.72 -14.06
N LEU A 119 -7.14 19.97 -12.97
CA LEU A 119 -6.57 20.49 -11.71
C LEU A 119 -5.12 20.98 -11.90
N SER A 120 -4.31 20.28 -12.70
CA SER A 120 -2.93 20.67 -12.98
C SER A 120 -2.79 21.98 -13.75
N GLN A 121 -3.82 22.39 -14.49
CA GLN A 121 -3.87 23.63 -15.27
C GLN A 121 -4.55 24.78 -14.52
N ALA A 122 -5.19 24.48 -13.37
CA ALA A 122 -5.93 25.48 -12.61
C ALA A 122 -5.01 26.47 -11.91
N SER A 123 -5.53 27.70 -11.68
CA SER A 123 -4.81 28.73 -10.93
C SER A 123 -4.85 28.43 -9.44
N ASN A 124 -3.70 28.44 -8.78
CA ASN A 124 -3.60 28.23 -7.34
C ASN A 124 -4.04 29.50 -6.57
N ARG A 125 -5.05 29.36 -5.73
CA ARG A 125 -5.55 30.43 -4.86
C ARG A 125 -4.65 30.68 -3.65
N TYR A 126 -3.93 29.69 -3.20
CA TYR A 126 -3.15 29.67 -1.96
C TYR A 126 -1.65 29.59 -2.23
N SER A 127 -1.13 30.52 -3.02
CA SER A 127 0.30 30.60 -3.31
C SER A 127 1.09 31.28 -2.19
N LEU A 128 2.31 30.83 -1.96
CA LEU A 128 3.26 31.45 -1.04
C LEU A 128 4.43 32.04 -1.84
N THR A 129 4.60 33.36 -1.78
CA THR A 129 5.78 34.01 -2.33
C THR A 129 6.98 33.78 -1.40
N THR A 130 8.05 33.25 -1.96
CA THR A 130 9.44 33.17 -1.46
C THR A 130 9.64 33.19 0.06
N THR A 131 9.26 32.13 0.77
CA THR A 131 9.66 31.95 2.16
C THR A 131 10.55 30.71 2.25
N THR A 132 11.87 30.90 2.26
CA THR A 132 12.80 29.80 2.59
C THR A 132 12.65 29.47 4.06
N LEU A 133 12.31 28.23 4.37
CA LEU A 133 12.19 27.75 5.74
C LEU A 133 13.55 27.18 6.20
N SER A 134 14.14 27.78 7.23
CA SER A 134 15.41 27.32 7.78
C SER A 134 15.37 25.90 8.35
N SER A 135 14.17 25.39 8.65
CA SER A 135 13.96 24.02 9.12
C SER A 135 14.01 22.95 8.02
N LEU A 136 14.00 23.36 6.75
CA LEU A 136 14.03 22.50 5.58
C LEU A 136 15.41 22.47 4.93
N SER A 137 15.82 21.33 4.40
CA SER A 137 16.99 21.22 3.53
C SER A 137 16.77 21.99 2.22
N GLN A 138 17.82 22.20 1.44
CA GLN A 138 17.71 22.85 0.13
C GLN A 138 16.71 22.11 -0.78
N GLU A 139 16.86 20.78 -0.92
CA GLU A 139 15.96 19.94 -1.71
C GLU A 139 14.49 20.05 -1.22
N GLN A 140 14.29 19.99 0.10
CA GLN A 140 12.96 20.13 0.69
C GLN A 140 12.36 21.52 0.45
N ASN A 141 13.16 22.60 0.48
CA ASN A 141 12.69 23.95 0.16
C ASN A 141 12.27 24.07 -1.31
N GLU A 142 13.01 23.47 -2.24
CA GLU A 142 12.63 23.46 -3.67
C GLU A 142 11.29 22.75 -3.89
N VAL A 143 11.11 21.58 -3.26
CA VAL A 143 9.86 20.82 -3.31
C VAL A 143 8.72 21.59 -2.63
N PHE A 144 8.98 22.22 -1.47
CA PHE A 144 8.03 23.09 -0.77
C PHE A 144 7.49 24.18 -1.69
N HIS A 145 8.37 24.94 -2.32
CA HIS A 145 7.95 26.06 -3.21
C HIS A 145 7.13 25.57 -4.40
N LYS A 146 7.51 24.47 -5.03
CA LYS A 146 6.75 23.91 -6.15
C LYS A 146 5.37 23.40 -5.68
N ALA A 147 5.31 22.72 -4.54
CA ALA A 147 4.06 22.14 -4.03
C ALA A 147 3.05 23.22 -3.60
N VAL A 148 3.48 24.25 -2.86
CA VAL A 148 2.57 25.31 -2.40
C VAL A 148 2.10 26.24 -3.53
N ASN A 149 2.77 26.25 -4.67
CA ASN A 149 2.41 27.08 -5.83
C ASN A 149 1.68 26.32 -6.93
N SER A 150 1.34 25.05 -6.70
CA SER A 150 0.60 24.20 -7.63
C SER A 150 -0.73 23.74 -7.03
N CYS A 151 -1.77 23.63 -7.87
CA CYS A 151 -3.05 23.03 -7.43
C CYS A 151 -2.96 21.51 -7.29
N PHE A 152 -2.01 20.87 -7.96
CA PHE A 152 -1.79 19.43 -7.89
C PHE A 152 -0.29 19.13 -7.81
N SER A 153 0.09 18.33 -6.82
CA SER A 153 1.47 17.87 -6.63
C SER A 153 1.54 16.46 -6.08
N LEU A 154 2.52 15.71 -6.56
CA LEU A 154 2.91 14.40 -6.05
C LEU A 154 4.27 14.57 -5.36
N ILE A 155 4.35 14.39 -4.04
CA ILE A 155 5.60 14.43 -3.29
C ILE A 155 6.07 13.00 -3.07
N CYS A 156 7.07 12.61 -3.83
CA CYS A 156 7.59 11.25 -3.90
C CYS A 156 8.93 11.14 -3.16
N GLY A 157 9.21 9.98 -2.62
CA GLY A 157 10.50 9.73 -1.99
C GLY A 157 10.49 8.51 -1.10
N GLY A 158 11.67 7.97 -0.85
CA GLY A 158 11.84 6.82 0.02
C GLY A 158 11.55 7.12 1.51
N PRO A 159 11.66 6.12 2.37
CA PRO A 159 11.48 6.30 3.79
C PRO A 159 12.56 7.21 4.37
N GLY A 160 12.18 8.05 5.33
CA GLY A 160 13.12 8.95 5.98
C GLY A 160 13.53 10.19 5.17
N THR A 161 13.00 10.41 3.97
CA THR A 161 13.25 11.63 3.19
C THR A 161 12.51 12.85 3.73
N GLY A 162 11.64 12.65 4.73
CA GLY A 162 10.94 13.76 5.39
C GLY A 162 9.67 14.20 4.70
N LYS A 163 9.03 13.37 3.86
CA LYS A 163 7.74 13.68 3.21
C LYS A 163 6.68 14.23 4.17
N THR A 164 6.41 13.49 5.24
CA THR A 164 5.40 13.88 6.25
C THR A 164 5.82 15.15 6.99
N PHE A 165 7.13 15.32 7.29
CA PHE A 165 7.66 16.54 7.88
C PHE A 165 7.46 17.75 6.96
N LEU A 166 7.81 17.60 5.67
CA LEU A 166 7.59 18.62 4.65
C LEU A 166 6.10 19.00 4.53
N ALA A 167 5.21 18.02 4.51
CA ALA A 167 3.76 18.23 4.47
C ALA A 167 3.29 19.07 5.68
N VAL A 168 3.78 18.76 6.87
CA VAL A 168 3.48 19.57 8.09
C VAL A 168 3.99 20.99 7.95
N GLN A 169 5.19 21.23 7.41
CA GLN A 169 5.71 22.58 7.17
C GLN A 169 4.87 23.35 6.13
N ILE A 170 4.39 22.69 5.08
CA ILE A 170 3.44 23.26 4.11
C ILE A 170 2.15 23.71 4.83
N ILE A 171 1.57 22.85 5.65
CA ILE A 171 0.35 23.15 6.42
C ILE A 171 0.55 24.35 7.33
N ILE A 172 1.64 24.36 8.11
CA ILE A 172 1.96 25.47 9.02
C ILE A 172 2.11 26.78 8.26
N ALA A 173 2.83 26.78 7.14
CA ALA A 173 3.05 27.97 6.34
C ALA A 173 1.74 28.51 5.73
N LEU A 174 0.89 27.61 5.23
CA LEU A 174 -0.42 27.98 4.68
C LEU A 174 -1.36 28.56 5.75
N ILE A 175 -1.46 27.94 6.94
CA ILE A 175 -2.30 28.45 8.04
C ILE A 175 -1.80 29.82 8.51
N LYS A 176 -0.48 30.02 8.64
CA LYS A 176 0.09 31.33 9.01
C LYS A 176 -0.26 32.42 8.01
N ARG A 177 -0.26 32.10 6.71
CA ARG A 177 -0.56 33.09 5.67
C ARG A 177 -2.04 33.27 5.43
N TYR A 178 -2.82 32.19 5.56
CA TYR A 178 -4.26 32.11 5.31
C TYR A 178 -4.99 31.52 6.52
N PRO A 179 -5.24 32.30 7.58
CA PRO A 179 -5.79 31.77 8.85
C PRO A 179 -7.18 31.11 8.73
N LYS A 180 -7.92 31.38 7.65
CA LYS A 180 -9.24 30.81 7.36
C LYS A 180 -9.20 29.58 6.44
N ILE A 181 -7.98 29.13 6.04
CA ILE A 181 -7.83 27.96 5.18
C ILE A 181 -8.31 26.70 5.91
N ARG A 182 -9.04 25.85 5.21
CA ARG A 182 -9.52 24.56 5.72
C ARG A 182 -8.75 23.45 5.02
N ILE A 183 -8.11 22.63 5.80
CA ILE A 183 -7.24 21.57 5.30
C ILE A 183 -7.78 20.21 5.72
N ALA A 184 -7.97 19.31 4.76
CA ALA A 184 -8.26 17.91 5.02
C ALA A 184 -7.00 17.05 4.79
N ILE A 185 -6.62 16.27 5.79
CA ILE A 185 -5.53 15.31 5.73
C ILE A 185 -6.13 13.92 5.81
N VAL A 186 -5.90 13.12 4.81
CA VAL A 186 -6.44 11.77 4.74
C VAL A 186 -5.33 10.73 4.50
N SER A 187 -5.50 9.55 5.08
CA SER A 187 -4.59 8.43 4.88
C SER A 187 -5.36 7.11 4.84
N PRO A 188 -4.85 6.07 4.16
CA PRO A 188 -5.47 4.74 4.15
C PRO A 188 -5.59 4.11 5.54
N THR A 189 -4.70 4.43 6.46
CA THR A 189 -4.59 3.77 7.76
C THR A 189 -4.79 4.73 8.94
N GLY A 190 -5.38 4.22 10.04
CA GLY A 190 -5.55 4.99 11.29
C GLY A 190 -4.20 5.36 11.92
N LYS A 191 -3.19 4.49 11.78
CA LYS A 191 -1.84 4.73 12.32
C LYS A 191 -1.16 5.95 11.68
N ALA A 192 -1.23 6.09 10.36
CA ALA A 192 -0.67 7.25 9.67
C ALA A 192 -1.39 8.54 10.11
N THR A 193 -2.71 8.52 10.25
CA THR A 193 -3.46 9.69 10.76
C THR A 193 -3.07 10.05 12.18
N SER A 194 -2.87 9.08 13.07
CA SER A 194 -2.44 9.31 14.45
C SER A 194 -1.02 9.91 14.52
N HIS A 195 -0.12 9.45 13.64
CA HIS A 195 1.23 10.00 13.55
C HIS A 195 1.23 11.49 13.15
N ILE A 196 0.48 11.85 12.10
CA ILE A 196 0.35 13.25 11.66
C ILE A 196 -0.29 14.10 12.76
N ARG A 197 -1.36 13.61 13.42
CA ARG A 197 -2.00 14.32 14.53
C ARG A 197 -1.01 14.61 15.66
N HIS A 198 -0.18 13.63 16.02
CA HIS A 198 0.87 13.81 17.03
C HIS A 198 1.91 14.87 16.64
N ILE A 199 2.32 14.93 15.37
CA ILE A 199 3.26 15.96 14.92
C ILE A 199 2.58 17.34 14.97
N LEU A 200 1.37 17.48 14.46
CA LEU A 200 0.64 18.76 14.42
C LEU A 200 0.29 19.30 15.82
N SER A 201 -0.01 18.42 16.78
CA SER A 201 -0.30 18.84 18.16
C SER A 201 0.89 19.56 18.82
N LYS A 202 2.12 19.19 18.46
CA LYS A 202 3.34 19.90 18.95
C LYS A 202 3.48 21.32 18.43
N HIS A 203 2.77 21.67 17.34
CA HIS A 203 2.80 22.99 16.72
C HIS A 203 1.60 23.87 17.10
N HIS A 204 0.78 23.45 18.08
CA HIS A 204 -0.41 24.20 18.57
C HIS A 204 -1.39 24.61 17.46
N ILE A 205 -1.54 23.76 16.42
CA ILE A 205 -2.49 24.01 15.33
C ILE A 205 -3.89 23.64 15.81
N SER A 206 -4.84 24.55 15.62
CA SER A 206 -6.24 24.34 15.98
C SER A 206 -6.86 23.23 15.11
N GLU A 207 -7.56 22.26 15.75
CA GLU A 207 -8.36 21.24 15.06
C GLU A 207 -9.49 21.82 14.22
N ALA A 208 -9.89 23.09 14.47
CA ALA A 208 -10.88 23.77 13.66
C ALA A 208 -10.41 24.06 12.21
N SER A 209 -9.10 24.16 11.98
CA SER A 209 -8.54 24.44 10.66
C SER A 209 -8.07 23.20 9.91
N VAL A 210 -7.88 22.07 10.61
CA VAL A 210 -7.29 20.85 10.03
C VAL A 210 -8.10 19.63 10.45
N THR A 211 -8.74 18.98 9.49
CA THR A 211 -9.42 17.69 9.68
C THR A 211 -8.45 16.55 9.34
N ILE A 212 -8.27 15.58 10.26
CA ILE A 212 -7.38 14.43 10.05
C ILE A 212 -8.17 13.14 10.22
N GLN A 213 -8.30 12.38 9.14
CA GLN A 213 -9.15 11.18 9.10
C GLN A 213 -8.58 10.09 8.21
N THR A 214 -9.10 8.86 8.35
CA THR A 214 -8.89 7.83 7.32
C THR A 214 -9.72 8.16 6.07
N ILE A 215 -9.22 7.75 4.89
CA ILE A 215 -9.90 7.98 3.60
C ILE A 215 -11.37 7.50 3.66
N HIS A 216 -11.62 6.30 4.18
CA HIS A 216 -12.96 5.74 4.24
C HIS A 216 -13.90 6.59 5.11
N ARG A 217 -13.43 7.04 6.27
CA ARG A 217 -14.25 7.89 7.15
C ARG A 217 -14.52 9.23 6.49
N PHE A 218 -13.51 9.85 5.90
CA PHE A 218 -13.64 11.11 5.18
C PHE A 218 -14.70 11.02 4.07
N LEU A 219 -14.64 9.99 3.24
CA LEU A 219 -15.60 9.78 2.15
C LEU A 219 -17.01 9.49 2.68
N GLN A 220 -17.15 8.75 3.77
CA GLN A 220 -18.45 8.51 4.42
C GLN A 220 -19.08 9.82 4.94
N GLU A 221 -18.33 10.60 5.72
CA GLU A 221 -18.81 11.87 6.26
C GLU A 221 -19.17 12.86 5.14
N HIS A 222 -18.36 12.89 4.06
CA HIS A 222 -18.62 13.75 2.92
C HIS A 222 -19.88 13.35 2.13
N ALA A 223 -20.19 12.05 2.07
CA ALA A 223 -21.40 11.56 1.40
C ALA A 223 -22.69 11.86 2.20
N TYR A 224 -22.62 11.89 3.53
CA TYR A 224 -23.78 12.14 4.40
C TYR A 224 -24.04 13.63 4.68
N HIS A 225 -22.99 14.42 4.80
CA HIS A 225 -23.08 15.85 5.12
C HIS A 225 -22.67 16.67 3.90
N GLN A 226 -23.61 16.96 3.02
CA GLN A 226 -23.41 17.84 1.88
C GLN A 226 -22.69 19.14 2.31
N CYS A 227 -21.37 19.21 2.29
CA CYS A 227 -20.55 20.39 2.50
C CYS A 227 -19.75 20.49 3.82
N THR A 228 -18.60 19.85 3.87
CA THR A 228 -17.42 20.54 4.39
C THR A 228 -16.50 20.83 3.22
N SER A 229 -16.62 22.03 2.62
CA SER A 229 -15.66 22.48 1.63
C SER A 229 -14.31 22.67 2.32
N PHE A 230 -13.24 22.19 1.72
CA PHE A 230 -11.86 22.39 2.18
C PHE A 230 -11.06 22.99 1.00
N ASP A 231 -9.98 23.64 1.35
CA ASP A 231 -9.16 24.41 0.40
C ASP A 231 -7.91 23.64 -0.01
N LEU A 232 -7.51 22.65 0.80
CA LEU A 232 -6.40 21.72 0.54
C LEU A 232 -6.78 20.31 0.99
N LEU A 233 -6.65 19.34 0.09
CA LEU A 233 -6.68 17.92 0.39
C LEU A 233 -5.25 17.37 0.34
N LEU A 234 -4.78 16.84 1.45
CA LEU A 234 -3.50 16.15 1.55
C LEU A 234 -3.74 14.66 1.76
N VAL A 235 -3.21 13.84 0.87
CA VAL A 235 -3.28 12.37 0.92
C VAL A 235 -1.92 11.84 1.32
N ASP A 236 -1.80 11.28 2.53
CA ASP A 236 -0.58 10.59 2.97
C ASP A 236 -0.66 9.09 2.68
N GLU A 237 0.49 8.42 2.55
CA GLU A 237 0.63 7.01 2.16
C GLU A 237 -0.11 6.71 0.84
N GLY A 238 0.05 7.57 -0.17
CA GLY A 238 -0.59 7.47 -1.48
C GLY A 238 -0.27 6.19 -2.24
N SER A 239 0.85 5.53 -1.95
CA SER A 239 1.21 4.21 -2.52
C SER A 239 0.21 3.11 -2.18
N MET A 240 -0.57 3.26 -1.11
CA MET A 240 -1.60 2.31 -0.69
C MET A 240 -3.01 2.63 -1.23
N VAL A 241 -3.18 3.68 -2.01
CA VAL A 241 -4.50 4.17 -2.45
C VAL A 241 -4.83 3.66 -3.85
N THR A 242 -5.96 2.97 -4.00
CA THR A 242 -6.43 2.46 -5.29
C THR A 242 -6.96 3.57 -6.19
N PHE A 243 -7.04 3.35 -7.53
CA PHE A 243 -7.66 4.28 -8.47
C PHE A 243 -9.09 4.66 -8.07
N SER A 244 -9.88 3.71 -7.60
CA SER A 244 -11.27 3.96 -7.18
C SER A 244 -11.34 4.90 -5.98
N LEU A 245 -10.47 4.72 -4.98
CA LEU A 245 -10.41 5.60 -3.81
C LEU A 245 -9.88 6.98 -4.18
N LEU A 246 -8.83 7.08 -5.01
CA LEU A 246 -8.34 8.37 -5.52
C LEU A 246 -9.39 9.11 -6.33
N HIS A 247 -10.11 8.40 -7.21
CA HIS A 247 -11.21 8.98 -7.97
C HIS A 247 -12.30 9.53 -7.05
N SER A 248 -12.69 8.78 -6.02
CA SER A 248 -13.67 9.23 -5.03
C SER A 248 -13.17 10.46 -4.27
N LEU A 249 -11.91 10.48 -3.83
CA LEU A 249 -11.29 11.63 -3.17
C LEU A 249 -11.24 12.87 -4.08
N VAL A 250 -10.79 12.70 -5.31
CA VAL A 250 -10.71 13.81 -6.28
C VAL A 250 -12.10 14.34 -6.64
N ASN A 251 -13.14 13.52 -6.52
CA ASN A 251 -14.53 13.97 -6.72
C ASN A 251 -15.08 14.79 -5.55
N THR A 252 -14.45 14.79 -4.37
CA THR A 252 -14.80 15.71 -3.28
C THR A 252 -14.23 17.12 -3.46
N LEU A 253 -13.24 17.28 -4.36
CA LEU A 253 -12.69 18.58 -4.69
C LEU A 253 -13.75 19.42 -5.42
N SER A 254 -13.85 20.70 -5.05
CA SER A 254 -14.79 21.64 -5.67
C SER A 254 -14.54 21.72 -7.17
N GLY A 255 -15.63 21.67 -7.95
CA GLY A 255 -15.52 21.69 -9.39
C GLY A 255 -15.44 23.12 -9.94
N GLU A 256 -16.55 23.62 -10.51
CA GLU A 256 -16.65 24.91 -11.17
C GLU A 256 -17.38 25.91 -10.26
N ASN A 257 -16.97 27.18 -10.31
CA ASN A 257 -17.78 28.24 -9.72
C ASN A 257 -19.01 28.54 -10.60
N LYS A 258 -19.92 29.41 -10.12
CA LYS A 258 -21.12 29.84 -10.85
C LYS A 258 -20.81 30.54 -12.20
N ARG A 259 -19.55 30.86 -12.48
CA ARG A 259 -19.07 31.48 -13.73
C ARG A 259 -18.37 30.50 -14.66
N GLY A 260 -18.33 29.18 -14.33
CA GLY A 260 -17.63 28.17 -15.10
C GLY A 260 -16.08 28.21 -14.95
N GLU A 261 -15.56 29.04 -14.01
CA GLU A 261 -14.14 29.05 -13.70
C GLU A 261 -13.84 27.89 -12.75
N ILE A 262 -12.80 27.11 -13.05
CA ILE A 262 -12.34 26.04 -12.17
C ILE A 262 -11.72 26.68 -10.93
N ILE A 263 -12.48 26.73 -9.86
CA ILE A 263 -11.94 27.04 -8.52
C ILE A 263 -11.48 25.70 -7.98
N ALA A 264 -10.21 25.42 -8.15
CA ALA A 264 -9.64 24.18 -7.71
C ALA A 264 -9.18 24.30 -6.25
N ASP A 265 -9.69 23.39 -5.42
CA ASP A 265 -9.03 23.06 -4.16
C ASP A 265 -7.67 22.43 -4.47
N ASN A 266 -6.69 22.65 -3.63
CA ASN A 266 -5.35 22.10 -3.85
C ASN A 266 -5.31 20.61 -3.44
N LEU A 267 -4.57 19.81 -4.19
CA LEU A 267 -4.33 18.40 -3.93
C LEU A 267 -2.84 18.10 -3.82
N ILE A 268 -2.43 17.54 -2.68
CA ILE A 268 -1.07 17.05 -2.49
C ILE A 268 -1.16 15.57 -2.12
N ILE A 269 -0.47 14.71 -2.88
CA ILE A 269 -0.36 13.28 -2.59
C ILE A 269 1.08 12.97 -2.21
N LEU A 270 1.27 12.39 -1.02
CA LEU A 270 2.57 11.92 -0.53
C LEU A 270 2.67 10.41 -0.73
N GLY A 271 3.80 9.92 -1.20
CA GLY A 271 3.97 8.48 -1.34
C GLY A 271 5.39 8.06 -1.70
N ASP A 272 5.56 6.76 -1.79
CA ASP A 272 6.79 6.13 -2.22
C ASP A 272 6.44 5.10 -3.30
N GLU A 273 6.81 5.40 -4.54
CA GLU A 273 6.49 4.60 -5.72
C GLU A 273 7.12 3.21 -5.73
N ASN A 274 8.14 3.00 -4.89
CA ASN A 274 8.86 1.72 -4.79
C ASN A 274 8.30 0.81 -3.69
N GLN A 275 7.41 1.32 -2.83
CA GLN A 275 6.71 0.51 -1.85
C GLN A 275 5.63 -0.36 -2.50
N LEU A 276 5.11 -1.32 -1.72
CA LEU A 276 4.03 -2.18 -2.16
C LEU A 276 2.83 -1.36 -2.66
N PRO A 277 2.31 -1.67 -3.85
CA PRO A 277 1.09 -1.07 -4.36
C PRO A 277 -0.13 -1.50 -3.54
N PRO A 278 -1.28 -0.82 -3.73
CA PRO A 278 -2.50 -1.16 -3.00
C PRO A 278 -3.00 -2.56 -3.36
N ILE A 279 -3.69 -3.20 -2.43
CA ILE A 279 -4.37 -4.48 -2.66
C ILE A 279 -5.78 -4.20 -3.14
N GLY A 280 -6.18 -4.79 -4.26
CA GLY A 280 -7.54 -4.68 -4.78
C GLY A 280 -7.67 -5.26 -6.19
N VAL A 281 -8.90 -5.38 -6.64
CA VAL A 281 -9.19 -5.88 -7.99
C VAL A 281 -8.64 -4.89 -9.02
N GLY A 282 -7.71 -5.34 -9.86
CA GLY A 282 -7.09 -4.52 -10.88
C GLY A 282 -6.40 -3.26 -10.34
N ALA A 283 -5.93 -3.32 -9.10
CA ALA A 283 -5.44 -2.13 -8.39
C ALA A 283 -4.22 -1.48 -9.07
N GLY A 284 -3.38 -2.27 -9.73
CA GLY A 284 -2.17 -1.76 -10.36
C GLY A 284 -1.25 -1.04 -9.38
N ASN A 285 -0.51 -0.04 -9.88
CA ASN A 285 0.26 0.89 -9.06
C ASN A 285 -0.15 2.34 -9.37
N PRO A 286 -1.23 2.85 -8.78
CA PRO A 286 -1.77 4.18 -9.10
C PRO A 286 -0.76 5.30 -8.95
N LEU A 287 0.11 5.25 -7.93
CA LEU A 287 1.10 6.30 -7.71
C LEU A 287 2.14 6.35 -8.84
N GLN A 288 2.67 5.20 -9.29
CA GLN A 288 3.58 5.15 -10.43
C GLN A 288 2.92 5.64 -11.72
N ASP A 289 1.66 5.27 -11.94
CA ASP A 289 0.90 5.72 -13.12
C ASP A 289 0.66 7.23 -13.10
N LEU A 290 0.38 7.81 -11.92
CA LEU A 290 0.27 9.27 -11.76
C LEU A 290 1.60 9.98 -12.03
N ILE A 291 2.72 9.46 -11.52
CA ILE A 291 4.06 10.00 -11.76
C ILE A 291 4.38 9.96 -13.25
N ALA A 292 4.10 8.85 -13.92
CA ALA A 292 4.34 8.71 -15.34
C ALA A 292 3.44 9.61 -16.20
N ARG A 293 2.19 9.86 -15.77
CA ARG A 293 1.23 10.71 -16.48
C ARG A 293 1.45 12.19 -16.27
N PHE A 294 1.94 12.58 -15.10
CA PHE A 294 2.16 13.98 -14.67
C PHE A 294 3.58 14.19 -14.15
N PRO A 295 4.62 13.94 -14.96
CA PRO A 295 6.01 14.00 -14.50
C PRO A 295 6.40 15.40 -14.01
N GLU A 296 5.81 16.46 -14.55
CA GLU A 296 6.04 17.85 -14.11
C GLU A 296 5.42 18.16 -12.74
N ARG A 297 4.52 17.33 -12.25
CA ARG A 297 3.88 17.42 -10.92
C ARG A 297 4.50 16.48 -9.90
N ALA A 298 5.37 15.58 -10.34
CA ALA A 298 6.11 14.66 -9.47
C ALA A 298 7.36 15.34 -8.91
N LEU A 299 7.35 15.57 -7.61
CA LEU A 299 8.40 16.24 -6.86
C LEU A 299 9.12 15.19 -6.00
N HIS A 300 10.37 14.91 -6.31
CA HIS A 300 11.12 13.82 -5.67
C HIS A 300 12.01 14.34 -4.55
N LEU A 301 12.04 13.60 -3.43
CA LEU A 301 12.96 13.76 -2.31
C LEU A 301 13.91 12.55 -2.30
N HIS A 302 15.19 12.81 -2.49
CA HIS A 302 16.21 11.75 -2.59
C HIS A 302 17.02 11.60 -1.30
N VAL A 303 17.24 12.70 -0.56
CA VAL A 303 18.07 12.70 0.64
C VAL A 303 17.32 12.12 1.82
N SER A 304 17.77 10.97 2.33
CA SER A 304 17.20 10.38 3.54
C SER A 304 17.88 10.97 4.79
N HIS A 305 17.08 11.54 5.67
CA HIS A 305 17.51 12.13 6.95
C HIS A 305 17.42 11.15 8.13
N ARG A 306 16.91 9.92 7.89
CA ARG A 306 16.55 8.96 8.93
C ARG A 306 17.67 8.01 9.32
N ALA A 307 18.45 7.56 8.37
CA ALA A 307 19.35 6.44 8.61
C ALA A 307 20.53 6.84 9.48
N LYS A 308 20.50 6.46 10.73
CA LYS A 308 21.67 6.46 11.62
C LYS A 308 22.74 5.48 11.13
N THR A 309 22.38 4.50 10.28
CA THR A 309 23.30 3.51 9.71
C THR A 309 23.17 3.46 8.20
N ASN A 310 24.30 3.46 7.49
CA ASN A 310 24.35 3.31 6.04
C ASN A 310 23.80 1.94 5.56
N ARG A 311 23.57 1.00 6.48
CA ARG A 311 23.17 -0.37 6.16
C ARG A 311 21.82 -0.44 5.48
N VAL A 312 20.77 0.14 6.07
CA VAL A 312 19.41 0.13 5.50
C VAL A 312 19.36 0.88 4.16
N GLN A 313 20.09 1.99 4.03
CA GLN A 313 20.20 2.74 2.77
C GLN A 313 20.86 1.91 1.69
N ASN A 314 21.99 1.25 2.00
CA ASN A 314 22.70 0.40 1.04
C ASN A 314 21.84 -0.78 0.58
N PHE A 315 21.09 -1.41 1.48
CA PHE A 315 20.14 -2.47 1.12
C PHE A 315 19.04 -1.94 0.20
N SER A 316 18.42 -0.81 0.54
CA SER A 316 17.34 -0.22 -0.26
C SER A 316 17.83 0.16 -1.65
N LYS A 317 19.03 0.77 -1.76
CA LYS A 317 19.65 1.11 -3.04
C LYS A 317 19.95 -0.14 -3.87
N ALA A 318 20.59 -1.15 -3.29
CA ALA A 318 20.91 -2.39 -3.98
C ALA A 318 19.65 -3.08 -4.54
N ILE A 319 18.55 -3.07 -3.77
CA ILE A 319 17.27 -3.62 -4.25
C ILE A 319 16.74 -2.84 -5.43
N LEU A 320 16.71 -1.50 -5.38
CA LEU A 320 16.22 -0.68 -6.48
C LEU A 320 17.05 -0.84 -7.74
N GLU A 321 18.36 -1.03 -7.59
CA GLU A 321 19.31 -1.34 -8.67
C GLU A 321 19.29 -2.82 -9.10
N ARG A 322 18.43 -3.66 -8.49
CA ARG A 322 18.33 -5.12 -8.73
C ARG A 322 19.65 -5.87 -8.52
N GLN A 323 20.44 -5.39 -7.60
CA GLN A 323 21.68 -6.02 -7.17
C GLN A 323 21.43 -7.06 -6.08
N ALA A 324 22.38 -7.96 -5.91
CA ALA A 324 22.34 -8.90 -4.80
C ALA A 324 22.50 -8.17 -3.47
N ILE A 325 21.71 -8.59 -2.47
CA ILE A 325 21.81 -8.09 -1.11
C ILE A 325 22.42 -9.15 -0.20
N PRO A 326 23.11 -8.76 0.88
CA PRO A 326 23.53 -9.70 1.92
C PRO A 326 22.32 -10.39 2.54
N PHE A 327 22.39 -11.69 2.76
CA PHE A 327 21.35 -12.47 3.42
C PHE A 327 21.95 -13.64 4.18
N THR A 328 21.25 -14.10 5.19
CA THR A 328 21.51 -15.35 5.91
C THR A 328 20.66 -16.45 5.25
N PRO A 329 21.22 -17.61 4.88
CA PRO A 329 20.42 -18.74 4.45
C PRO A 329 19.35 -19.05 5.49
N LEU A 330 18.13 -19.31 5.03
CA LEU A 330 16.99 -19.55 5.94
C LEU A 330 17.32 -20.73 6.86
N PRO A 331 17.47 -20.50 8.18
CA PRO A 331 17.85 -21.56 9.10
C PRO A 331 16.70 -22.54 9.34
N PRO A 332 16.95 -23.75 9.84
CA PRO A 332 15.89 -24.65 10.32
C PRO A 332 15.03 -23.95 11.38
N MET A 333 13.72 -24.30 11.42
CA MET A 333 12.73 -23.63 12.26
C MET A 333 13.16 -23.47 13.72
N LEU A 334 13.66 -24.53 14.35
CA LEU A 334 14.09 -24.48 15.76
C LEU A 334 15.24 -23.49 15.98
N THR A 335 16.22 -23.45 15.07
CA THR A 335 17.33 -22.50 15.12
C THR A 335 16.84 -21.06 14.91
N ALA A 336 15.90 -20.86 13.99
CA ALA A 336 15.29 -19.56 13.74
C ALA A 336 14.57 -19.04 14.99
N LEU A 337 13.75 -19.88 15.61
CA LEU A 337 13.01 -19.53 16.83
C LEU A 337 13.94 -19.18 18.00
N SER A 338 15.05 -19.94 18.19
CA SER A 338 16.05 -19.60 19.21
C SER A 338 16.67 -18.24 18.97
N ARG A 339 17.11 -17.94 17.74
CA ARG A 339 17.69 -16.64 17.39
C ARG A 339 16.70 -15.48 17.53
N ILE A 340 15.46 -15.68 17.11
CA ILE A 340 14.40 -14.67 17.27
C ILE A 340 14.13 -14.42 18.75
N LYS A 341 14.01 -15.49 19.56
CA LYS A 341 13.84 -15.39 21.00
C LYS A 341 14.97 -14.56 21.63
N GLU A 342 16.22 -14.90 21.35
CA GLU A 342 17.39 -14.18 21.87
C GLU A 342 17.35 -12.70 21.48
N ALA A 343 16.96 -12.39 20.23
CA ALA A 343 16.83 -11.01 19.77
C ALA A 343 15.74 -10.25 20.56
N PHE A 344 14.60 -10.88 20.86
CA PHE A 344 13.54 -10.25 21.68
C PHE A 344 13.95 -10.08 23.15
N ILE A 345 14.66 -11.05 23.73
CA ILE A 345 15.15 -10.99 25.13
C ILE A 345 16.16 -9.85 25.29
N ASN A 346 17.07 -9.70 24.34
CA ASN A 346 18.12 -8.69 24.37
C ASN A 346 17.65 -7.29 23.99
N THR A 347 16.41 -7.14 23.52
CA THR A 347 15.82 -5.85 23.16
C THR A 347 15.27 -5.17 24.41
N PRO A 348 15.64 -3.92 24.73
CA PRO A 348 15.11 -3.20 25.89
C PRO A 348 13.59 -3.12 25.85
N SER A 349 12.94 -3.41 26.98
CA SER A 349 11.48 -3.62 27.12
C SER A 349 10.59 -2.39 26.92
N SER A 350 11.14 -1.26 26.49
CA SER A 350 10.42 0.02 26.54
C SER A 350 9.70 0.45 25.28
N GLN A 351 9.84 -0.24 24.13
CA GLN A 351 9.05 0.07 22.92
C GLN A 351 9.18 -1.04 21.86
N THR A 352 8.28 -1.03 20.84
CA THR A 352 8.26 -1.93 19.66
C THR A 352 9.55 -1.83 18.83
N GLN A 353 10.65 -2.40 19.34
CA GLN A 353 11.97 -2.20 18.77
C GLN A 353 12.33 -3.24 17.71
N LEU A 354 11.83 -4.48 17.86
CA LEU A 354 12.07 -5.58 16.94
C LEU A 354 10.77 -6.09 16.31
N CYS A 355 10.79 -6.36 15.01
CA CYS A 355 9.69 -7.01 14.30
C CYS A 355 10.21 -8.06 13.32
N VAL A 356 9.55 -9.22 13.27
CA VAL A 356 9.77 -10.22 12.23
C VAL A 356 8.78 -10.00 11.09
N LEU A 357 9.26 -9.79 9.88
CA LEU A 357 8.45 -9.58 8.70
C LEU A 357 8.51 -10.78 7.75
N THR A 358 7.36 -11.23 7.27
CA THR A 358 7.27 -12.26 6.23
C THR A 358 6.19 -11.89 5.21
N PRO A 359 6.34 -12.18 3.92
CA PRO A 359 5.26 -12.01 2.95
C PRO A 359 4.07 -12.94 3.18
N MET A 360 4.27 -14.05 3.88
CA MET A 360 3.31 -15.13 4.02
C MET A 360 2.39 -14.96 5.23
N ARG A 361 1.09 -15.23 5.03
CA ARG A 361 0.10 -15.28 6.11
C ARG A 361 0.05 -16.67 6.77
N TYR A 362 0.05 -17.71 5.96
CA TYR A 362 -0.11 -19.10 6.36
C TYR A 362 1.15 -19.91 6.05
N GLY A 363 1.17 -21.16 6.51
CA GLY A 363 2.29 -22.08 6.34
C GLY A 363 3.32 -21.96 7.48
N PRO A 364 4.39 -22.77 7.43
CA PRO A 364 5.39 -22.84 8.53
C PRO A 364 6.03 -21.48 8.85
N TRP A 365 6.30 -20.67 7.81
CA TRP A 365 6.90 -19.35 7.89
C TRP A 365 5.87 -18.20 7.77
N GLY A 366 4.57 -18.51 7.85
CA GLY A 366 3.51 -17.51 7.87
C GLY A 366 3.44 -16.81 9.22
N TYR A 367 3.14 -15.49 9.21
CA TYR A 367 3.17 -14.71 10.44
C TYR A 367 2.21 -15.20 11.53
N LEU A 368 1.09 -15.84 11.16
CA LEU A 368 0.17 -16.41 12.15
C LEU A 368 0.85 -17.51 12.96
N ARG A 369 1.49 -18.45 12.26
CA ARG A 369 2.20 -19.56 12.92
C ARG A 369 3.46 -19.09 13.66
N LEU A 370 4.21 -18.15 13.10
CA LEU A 370 5.38 -17.58 13.74
C LEU A 370 5.03 -16.90 15.06
N ASN A 371 3.94 -16.14 15.13
CA ASN A 371 3.49 -15.51 16.38
C ASN A 371 3.24 -16.53 17.50
N GLU A 372 2.56 -17.62 17.20
CA GLU A 372 2.31 -18.69 18.16
C GLU A 372 3.63 -19.33 18.65
N LEU A 373 4.49 -19.70 17.70
CA LEU A 373 5.75 -20.39 18.02
C LEU A 373 6.69 -19.50 18.84
N ILE A 374 6.86 -18.24 18.45
CA ILE A 374 7.71 -17.27 19.14
C ILE A 374 7.15 -17.02 20.54
N PHE A 375 5.84 -16.80 20.68
CA PHE A 375 5.18 -16.63 21.96
C PHE A 375 5.48 -17.80 22.89
N HIS A 376 5.25 -19.03 22.43
CA HIS A 376 5.49 -20.22 23.25
C HIS A 376 6.96 -20.37 23.64
N GLU A 377 7.90 -20.10 22.73
CA GLU A 377 9.33 -20.21 23.05
C GLU A 377 9.81 -19.16 24.05
N ILE A 378 9.27 -17.94 24.01
CA ILE A 378 9.60 -16.88 24.97
C ILE A 378 8.95 -17.19 26.31
N GLN A 379 7.66 -17.54 26.34
CA GLN A 379 6.92 -17.79 27.60
C GLN A 379 7.45 -18.99 28.40
N LYS A 380 8.03 -19.99 27.74
CA LYS A 380 8.68 -21.11 28.44
C LYS A 380 9.84 -20.70 29.34
N THR A 381 10.60 -19.70 28.93
CA THR A 381 11.86 -19.31 29.55
C THR A 381 11.80 -17.95 30.25
N HIS A 382 10.95 -17.03 29.74
CA HIS A 382 10.83 -15.65 30.21
C HIS A 382 9.35 -15.23 30.27
N PRO A 383 8.53 -15.83 31.14
CA PRO A 383 7.10 -15.54 31.25
C PRO A 383 6.78 -14.12 31.71
N GLU A 384 7.77 -13.40 32.26
CA GLU A 384 7.63 -12.02 32.74
C GLU A 384 7.74 -10.97 31.62
N LEU A 385 8.27 -11.34 30.45
CA LEU A 385 8.49 -10.38 29.37
C LEU A 385 7.17 -9.87 28.79
N PRO A 386 7.11 -8.58 28.45
CA PRO A 386 5.96 -8.00 27.76
C PRO A 386 5.69 -8.70 26.43
N ILE A 387 4.42 -8.98 26.17
CA ILE A 387 3.97 -9.66 24.95
C ILE A 387 3.58 -8.60 23.93
N PRO A 388 4.26 -8.49 22.77
CA PRO A 388 3.85 -7.58 21.72
C PRO A 388 2.46 -7.94 21.18
N ILE A 389 1.59 -6.94 21.04
CA ILE A 389 0.24 -7.10 20.54
C ILE A 389 -0.08 -6.09 19.44
N MET A 390 -1.07 -6.42 18.62
CA MET A 390 -1.63 -5.53 17.61
C MET A 390 -3.16 -5.60 17.66
N ILE A 391 -3.80 -4.44 17.60
CA ILE A 391 -5.26 -4.31 17.57
C ILE A 391 -5.80 -4.86 16.25
N THR A 392 -6.82 -5.71 16.33
CA THR A 392 -7.46 -6.34 15.15
C THR A 392 -8.73 -5.64 14.70
N GLU A 393 -9.40 -4.92 15.60
CA GLU A 393 -10.64 -4.19 15.32
C GLU A 393 -10.57 -2.77 15.91
N ARG A 394 -11.30 -1.86 15.26
CA ARG A 394 -11.39 -0.47 15.73
C ARG A 394 -12.24 -0.40 17.00
N TYR A 395 -11.77 0.34 18.01
CA TYR A 395 -12.49 0.63 19.21
C TYR A 395 -12.47 2.14 19.54
N GLU A 396 -13.52 2.85 19.13
CA GLU A 396 -13.58 4.32 19.18
C GLU A 396 -13.53 4.89 20.59
N ALA A 397 -14.17 4.21 21.56
CA ALA A 397 -14.21 4.66 22.95
C ALA A 397 -12.84 4.87 23.56
N TRP A 398 -11.84 4.15 23.09
CA TRP A 398 -10.45 4.25 23.56
C TRP A 398 -9.49 4.85 22.53
N GLY A 399 -9.99 5.26 21.36
CA GLY A 399 -9.18 5.82 20.28
C GLY A 399 -8.22 4.81 19.66
N LEU A 400 -8.54 3.52 19.73
CA LEU A 400 -7.75 2.44 19.16
C LEU A 400 -8.22 2.11 17.75
N PHE A 401 -7.25 1.90 16.86
CA PHE A 401 -7.49 1.56 15.47
C PHE A 401 -6.88 0.20 15.12
N ASN A 402 -7.46 -0.44 14.11
CA ASN A 402 -6.87 -1.66 13.56
C ASN A 402 -5.44 -1.39 13.11
N GLY A 403 -4.49 -2.23 13.56
CA GLY A 403 -3.07 -2.07 13.30
C GLY A 403 -2.29 -1.30 14.37
N ASP A 404 -2.94 -0.67 15.35
CA ASP A 404 -2.25 -0.07 16.48
C ASP A 404 -1.50 -1.15 17.26
N THR A 405 -0.26 -0.83 17.64
CA THR A 405 0.63 -1.75 18.33
C THR A 405 0.86 -1.35 19.77
N GLY A 406 0.99 -2.33 20.63
CA GLY A 406 1.26 -2.17 22.05
C GLY A 406 1.86 -3.43 22.63
N TYR A 407 1.75 -3.59 23.93
CA TYR A 407 2.15 -4.83 24.61
C TYR A 407 1.24 -5.16 25.78
N LEU A 408 1.07 -6.45 26.00
CA LEU A 408 0.41 -7.00 27.18
C LEU A 408 1.47 -7.27 28.25
N CYS A 409 1.27 -6.73 29.44
CA CYS A 409 2.10 -7.07 30.61
C CYS A 409 1.56 -8.35 31.27
N PRO A 410 2.30 -9.46 31.29
CA PRO A 410 1.82 -10.71 31.85
C PRO A 410 1.49 -10.61 33.37
N LYS A 411 2.28 -9.84 34.13
CA LYS A 411 2.10 -9.67 35.56
C LYS A 411 0.84 -8.90 35.94
N THR A 412 0.53 -7.83 35.23
CA THR A 412 -0.59 -6.96 35.58
C THR A 412 -1.84 -7.23 34.76
N GLN A 413 -1.74 -8.04 33.68
CA GLN A 413 -2.81 -8.28 32.72
C GLN A 413 -3.35 -6.98 32.09
N LYS A 414 -2.47 -5.99 31.90
CA LYS A 414 -2.81 -4.70 31.29
C LYS A 414 -2.17 -4.57 29.91
N LEU A 415 -2.95 -3.99 29.00
CA LEU A 415 -2.51 -3.62 27.66
C LEU A 415 -2.00 -2.19 27.69
N PHE A 416 -0.82 -1.95 27.12
CA PHE A 416 -0.17 -0.64 27.06
C PHE A 416 -0.01 -0.21 25.60
N PHE A 417 -0.36 1.05 25.33
CA PHE A 417 -0.24 1.67 24.00
C PHE A 417 0.55 2.98 24.11
N SER A 418 1.12 3.45 23.02
CA SER A 418 1.98 4.64 22.93
C SER A 418 1.35 5.94 23.46
N HIS A 419 0.04 6.00 23.62
CA HIS A 419 -0.70 7.19 24.04
C HIS A 419 -1.03 7.22 25.53
N SER A 420 -0.21 6.58 26.39
CA SER A 420 -0.27 6.67 27.87
C SER A 420 -1.52 6.09 28.53
N ARG A 421 -2.31 5.30 27.84
CA ARG A 421 -3.45 4.60 28.44
C ARG A 421 -3.14 3.11 28.59
N PHE A 422 -3.54 2.56 29.72
CA PHE A 422 -3.58 1.11 29.91
C PHE A 422 -5.03 0.65 29.96
N ILE A 423 -5.26 -0.55 29.48
CA ILE A 423 -6.58 -1.18 29.43
C ILE A 423 -6.45 -2.54 30.08
N ASP A 424 -7.44 -2.94 30.89
CA ASP A 424 -7.45 -4.30 31.42
C ASP A 424 -7.68 -5.29 30.27
N ALA A 425 -6.81 -6.29 30.16
CA ALA A 425 -6.92 -7.29 29.09
C ALA A 425 -8.20 -8.13 29.18
N LYS A 426 -8.87 -8.16 30.35
CA LYS A 426 -10.17 -8.83 30.52
C LYS A 426 -11.32 -8.07 29.86
N GLU A 427 -11.17 -6.76 29.71
CA GLU A 427 -12.20 -5.90 29.11
C GLU A 427 -12.04 -5.76 27.59
N PHE A 428 -10.93 -6.24 27.02
CA PHE A 428 -10.63 -6.05 25.62
C PHE A 428 -9.96 -7.27 24.99
N SER A 429 -10.63 -7.93 24.05
CA SER A 429 -10.18 -9.17 23.39
C SER A 429 -9.78 -8.98 21.91
N TYR A 430 -9.92 -7.77 21.34
CA TYR A 430 -9.67 -7.52 19.91
C TYR A 430 -8.19 -7.22 19.63
N TYR A 431 -7.30 -8.12 20.02
CA TYR A 431 -5.87 -8.04 19.71
C TYR A 431 -5.30 -9.42 19.37
N THR A 432 -4.15 -9.40 18.74
CA THR A 432 -3.38 -10.61 18.41
C THR A 432 -1.91 -10.41 18.78
N TYR A 433 -1.15 -11.49 18.93
CA TYR A 433 0.30 -11.41 19.14
C TYR A 433 0.95 -10.75 17.92
N ASN A 434 2.00 -9.98 18.15
CA ASN A 434 2.66 -9.16 17.14
C ASN A 434 4.20 -9.26 17.21
N TYR A 435 4.73 -10.44 17.42
CA TYR A 435 6.16 -10.74 17.23
C TYR A 435 6.52 -10.74 15.77
N ALA A 436 5.59 -11.23 14.94
CA ALA A 436 5.71 -11.30 13.49
C ALA A 436 4.46 -10.73 12.79
N MET A 437 4.66 -10.08 11.64
CA MET A 437 3.56 -9.60 10.80
C MET A 437 3.84 -9.74 9.31
N SER A 438 2.81 -9.57 8.48
CA SER A 438 3.04 -9.51 7.04
C SER A 438 3.64 -8.16 6.64
N VAL A 439 4.47 -8.18 5.57
CA VAL A 439 5.05 -6.94 5.03
C VAL A 439 3.96 -5.90 4.69
N HIS A 440 2.82 -6.34 4.15
CA HIS A 440 1.69 -5.45 3.87
C HIS A 440 1.14 -4.76 5.12
N LYS A 441 0.99 -5.49 6.23
CA LYS A 441 0.50 -4.91 7.50
C LYS A 441 1.52 -3.99 8.16
N SER A 442 2.80 -4.09 7.81
CA SER A 442 3.84 -3.23 8.35
C SER A 442 3.92 -1.86 7.65
N GLN A 443 3.18 -1.64 6.55
CA GLN A 443 3.11 -0.35 5.89
C GLN A 443 2.61 0.74 6.87
N GLY A 444 3.21 1.93 6.82
CA GLY A 444 2.97 3.00 7.80
C GLY A 444 3.56 2.73 9.19
N SER A 445 4.29 1.62 9.39
CA SER A 445 4.98 1.28 10.65
C SER A 445 6.49 1.28 10.47
N GLU A 446 7.20 1.46 11.58
CA GLU A 446 8.66 1.46 11.63
C GLU A 446 9.16 0.82 12.90
N TYR A 447 10.29 0.14 12.82
CA TYR A 447 10.91 -0.61 13.90
C TYR A 447 12.40 -0.27 13.96
N GLU A 448 13.00 -0.32 15.14
CA GLU A 448 14.45 -0.11 15.24
C GLU A 448 15.20 -1.24 14.49
N ASP A 449 14.81 -2.48 14.74
CA ASP A 449 15.41 -3.66 14.14
C ASP A 449 14.34 -4.52 13.43
N VAL A 450 14.70 -5.08 12.28
CA VAL A 450 13.80 -5.94 11.50
C VAL A 450 14.50 -7.21 11.06
N ILE A 451 13.83 -8.34 11.24
CA ILE A 451 14.20 -9.61 10.62
C ILE A 451 13.21 -9.90 9.51
N VAL A 452 13.69 -10.00 8.27
CA VAL A 452 12.86 -10.32 7.09
C VAL A 452 13.04 -11.79 6.73
N ILE A 453 11.95 -12.55 6.70
CA ILE A 453 11.95 -13.98 6.35
C ILE A 453 11.34 -14.18 4.98
N ILE A 454 12.13 -14.70 4.03
CA ILE A 454 11.74 -14.99 2.64
C ILE A 454 11.88 -16.50 2.38
N PRO A 455 10.87 -17.31 2.70
CA PRO A 455 10.91 -18.74 2.45
C PRO A 455 10.54 -19.08 1.00
N LYS A 456 10.72 -20.35 0.62
CA LYS A 456 10.16 -20.90 -0.63
C LYS A 456 8.66 -20.65 -0.70
N GLY A 457 8.14 -20.39 -1.92
CA GLY A 457 6.75 -20.03 -2.16
C GLY A 457 6.50 -18.52 -2.20
N CYS A 458 7.53 -17.69 -1.95
CA CYS A 458 7.46 -16.23 -2.10
C CYS A 458 7.79 -15.75 -3.52
N GLU A 459 8.06 -16.63 -4.48
CA GLU A 459 8.47 -16.29 -5.86
C GLU A 459 7.38 -15.54 -6.64
N THR A 460 6.14 -15.54 -6.14
CA THR A 460 5.03 -14.78 -6.72
C THR A 460 5.13 -13.29 -6.47
N PHE A 461 5.84 -12.87 -5.43
CA PHE A 461 6.08 -11.46 -5.12
C PHE A 461 7.13 -10.85 -6.03
N ASP A 462 7.15 -9.53 -6.11
CA ASP A 462 8.15 -8.75 -6.82
C ASP A 462 9.06 -7.98 -5.85
N ILE A 463 9.93 -7.17 -6.39
CA ILE A 463 10.93 -6.41 -5.64
C ILE A 463 10.33 -5.46 -4.59
N SER A 464 9.10 -4.98 -4.79
CA SER A 464 8.45 -4.04 -3.87
C SER A 464 8.22 -4.64 -2.48
N ILE A 465 8.05 -5.98 -2.39
CA ILE A 465 7.92 -6.67 -1.10
C ILE A 465 9.19 -6.56 -0.27
N LEU A 466 10.36 -6.75 -0.91
CA LEU A 466 11.66 -6.64 -0.24
C LEU A 466 11.96 -5.19 0.13
N TYR A 467 11.75 -4.27 -0.79
CA TYR A 467 11.96 -2.84 -0.55
C TYR A 467 11.09 -2.35 0.62
N THR A 468 9.80 -2.69 0.61
CA THR A 468 8.90 -2.31 1.71
C THR A 468 9.34 -2.92 3.04
N ALA A 469 9.72 -4.20 3.06
CA ALA A 469 10.15 -4.86 4.29
C ALA A 469 11.44 -4.24 4.87
N ILE A 470 12.44 -4.00 4.04
CA ILE A 470 13.73 -3.43 4.45
C ILE A 470 13.57 -2.01 4.95
N THR A 471 12.74 -1.24 4.29
CA THR A 471 12.49 0.16 4.66
C THR A 471 11.66 0.33 5.93
N ARG A 472 11.22 -0.75 6.57
CA ARG A 472 10.62 -0.69 7.92
C ARG A 472 11.66 -0.57 9.02
N ALA A 473 12.92 -0.94 8.75
CA ALA A 473 14.00 -0.84 9.72
C ALA A 473 14.54 0.59 9.81
N LYS A 474 14.87 1.02 11.04
CA LYS A 474 15.57 2.27 11.31
C LYS A 474 17.07 2.07 11.49
N ASN A 475 17.45 1.02 12.23
CA ASN A 475 18.84 0.76 12.61
C ASN A 475 19.38 -0.49 11.94
N ASN A 476 18.83 -1.67 12.25
CA ASN A 476 19.35 -2.94 11.78
C ASN A 476 18.33 -3.71 10.96
N ILE A 477 18.85 -4.41 9.96
CA ILE A 477 18.11 -5.31 9.09
C ILE A 477 18.86 -6.63 8.98
N ASP A 478 18.15 -7.74 9.16
CA ASP A 478 18.64 -9.06 8.86
C ASP A 478 17.67 -9.76 7.90
N VAL A 479 18.17 -10.33 6.82
CA VAL A 479 17.34 -10.99 5.81
C VAL A 479 17.67 -12.47 5.84
N TRP A 480 16.71 -13.31 6.21
CA TRP A 480 16.80 -14.77 6.18
C TRP A 480 16.01 -15.30 5.01
N ALA A 481 16.69 -15.90 4.06
CA ALA A 481 16.04 -16.23 2.79
C ALA A 481 16.45 -17.59 2.21
N ASP A 482 15.52 -18.20 1.49
CA ASP A 482 15.87 -19.19 0.48
C ASP A 482 16.55 -18.45 -0.68
N ARG A 483 17.77 -18.91 -1.05
CA ARG A 483 18.61 -18.23 -2.02
C ARG A 483 17.95 -18.06 -3.39
N GLU A 484 17.34 -19.11 -3.88
CA GLU A 484 16.71 -19.12 -5.21
C GLU A 484 15.50 -18.20 -5.26
N THR A 485 14.66 -18.27 -4.24
CA THR A 485 13.47 -17.42 -4.06
C THR A 485 13.87 -15.95 -4.00
N LEU A 486 14.84 -15.60 -3.19
CA LEU A 486 15.33 -14.21 -3.08
C LEU A 486 15.83 -13.68 -4.43
N TYR A 487 16.63 -14.49 -5.15
CA TYR A 487 17.12 -14.11 -6.46
C TYR A 487 16.00 -13.88 -7.47
N LYS A 488 15.01 -14.77 -7.51
CA LYS A 488 13.82 -14.64 -8.38
C LYS A 488 13.06 -13.34 -8.09
N ILE A 489 12.84 -13.00 -6.81
CA ILE A 489 12.15 -11.77 -6.42
C ILE A 489 12.93 -10.52 -6.88
N ILE A 490 14.24 -10.48 -6.64
CA ILE A 490 15.08 -9.33 -7.02
C ILE A 490 15.08 -9.11 -8.54
N LYS A 491 15.12 -10.19 -9.33
CA LYS A 491 15.13 -10.10 -10.81
C LYS A 491 13.78 -9.84 -11.43
N LYS A 492 12.69 -10.06 -10.68
CA LYS A 492 11.34 -9.89 -11.21
C LYS A 492 11.00 -8.41 -11.39
N PRO A 493 10.50 -8.00 -12.58
CA PRO A 493 10.02 -6.64 -12.78
C PRO A 493 8.83 -6.33 -11.87
N HIS A 494 8.55 -5.06 -11.63
CA HIS A 494 7.35 -4.64 -10.91
C HIS A 494 6.10 -5.22 -11.60
N LYS A 495 5.30 -5.97 -10.84
CA LYS A 495 4.19 -6.76 -11.35
C LYS A 495 3.03 -5.92 -11.93
N TYR A 496 2.92 -4.68 -11.52
CA TYR A 496 1.71 -3.88 -11.68
C TYR A 496 1.95 -2.53 -12.36
N THR A 497 3.07 -2.34 -13.04
CA THR A 497 3.23 -1.15 -13.86
C THR A 497 2.26 -1.22 -15.03
N TYR A 498 1.31 -0.29 -15.06
CA TYR A 498 0.73 0.10 -16.34
C TYR A 498 1.91 0.60 -17.16
N GLY A 499 2.41 -0.22 -18.10
CA GLY A 499 3.40 0.31 -19.01
C GLY A 499 2.76 1.54 -19.68
N VAL A 500 3.10 2.70 -19.15
CA VAL A 500 2.98 3.90 -19.94
C VAL A 500 4.02 3.66 -21.00
N ASP A 501 3.60 3.23 -22.19
CA ASP A 501 4.44 3.28 -23.34
C ASP A 501 4.97 4.72 -23.33
N ARG A 502 6.29 4.85 -23.16
CA ARG A 502 6.95 6.11 -23.33
C ARG A 502 6.57 6.53 -24.73
N LEU A 503 5.57 7.39 -24.82
CA LEU A 503 5.39 8.23 -25.97
C LEU A 503 6.63 9.12 -26.00
N LEU A 504 7.70 8.58 -26.57
CA LEU A 504 8.78 9.35 -27.13
C LEU A 504 8.34 9.83 -28.51
#